data_f622de2435ea58003d93188c04f0bbf3
#
_entry.id   f622de2435ea58003d93188c04f0bbf3
#
_cell.length_a   1.000
_cell.length_b   1.000
_cell.length_c   1.000
_cell.angle_alpha   90.00
_cell.angle_beta   90.00
_cell.angle_gamma   90.00
#
_symmetry.space_group_name_H-M   'P 1'
#
loop_
_entity.id
_entity.type
_entity.pdbx_description
1 polymer ?
#
loop_
_entity_poly.entity_id
_entity_poly.type
_entity_poly.pdbx_seq_one_letter_code
_entity_poly.pdbx_strand_id
1 'polypeptide(L)'
;MKVKFLPMNVEHEINQGESVLELAKRQGVFVKSLCGGMPSCAECRIKIVEGEHNVLGPGFKEKALIGSAYFIDHSRLSCQVKCMGDITVDLTEQIEKQNAQPVSKKARAPIKRVPRGAPGSGGANKGQNQFKPPSSMSKNNEKQSENDDDNGDD
;
A
#
# COMPACT_ATOMS: atom_id res chain seq x y z
N MET A 1 22.60 -13.57 -8.99
CA MET A 1 22.26 -12.69 -7.87
C MET A 1 21.66 -13.56 -6.79
N LYS A 2 22.04 -13.36 -5.54
CA LYS A 2 21.60 -14.20 -4.41
C LYS A 2 20.82 -13.37 -3.41
N VAL A 3 19.78 -13.98 -2.84
CA VAL A 3 18.99 -13.41 -1.74
C VAL A 3 19.13 -14.33 -0.55
N LYS A 4 19.65 -13.78 0.55
CA LYS A 4 19.77 -14.49 1.83
C LYS A 4 18.61 -14.12 2.72
N PHE A 5 17.88 -15.12 3.20
CA PHE A 5 16.74 -14.94 4.10
C PHE A 5 17.13 -15.21 5.55
N LEU A 6 16.99 -14.19 6.40
CA LEU A 6 17.13 -14.31 7.85
C LEU A 6 15.75 -14.49 8.52
N PRO A 7 15.68 -15.17 9.65
CA PRO A 7 16.72 -15.83 10.43
C PRO A 7 17.13 -17.23 9.94
N MET A 8 16.50 -17.74 8.89
CA MET A 8 16.72 -19.11 8.40
C MET A 8 18.13 -19.34 7.81
N ASN A 9 18.87 -18.27 7.49
CA ASN A 9 20.19 -18.30 6.85
C ASN A 9 20.23 -19.09 5.53
N VAL A 10 19.14 -19.07 4.77
CA VAL A 10 19.03 -19.76 3.49
C VAL A 10 19.28 -18.78 2.37
N GLU A 11 20.13 -19.17 1.41
CA GLU A 11 20.44 -18.39 0.21
C GLU A 11 19.77 -19.01 -1.00
N HIS A 12 19.12 -18.17 -1.81
CA HIS A 12 18.49 -18.59 -3.05
C HIS A 12 18.89 -17.67 -4.19
N GLU A 13 19.02 -18.24 -5.36
CA GLU A 13 19.27 -17.47 -6.56
C GLU A 13 17.99 -16.83 -7.09
N ILE A 14 18.07 -15.52 -7.35
CA ILE A 14 17.00 -14.73 -7.93
C ILE A 14 17.30 -14.42 -9.39
N ASN A 15 16.28 -14.52 -10.23
CA ASN A 15 16.38 -14.18 -11.64
C ASN A 15 16.29 -12.67 -11.84
N GLN A 16 16.88 -12.19 -12.93
CA GLN A 16 16.80 -10.78 -13.27
C GLN A 16 15.34 -10.36 -13.51
N GLY A 17 14.90 -9.30 -12.81
CA GLY A 17 13.54 -8.78 -12.90
C GLY A 17 12.50 -9.49 -12.01
N GLU A 18 12.85 -10.63 -11.41
CA GLU A 18 12.03 -11.32 -10.44
C GLU A 18 11.96 -10.50 -9.12
N SER A 19 10.80 -10.47 -8.49
CA SER A 19 10.64 -9.84 -7.18
C SER A 19 11.01 -10.82 -6.06
N VAL A 20 11.44 -10.28 -4.90
CA VAL A 20 11.73 -11.10 -3.73
C VAL A 20 10.50 -11.91 -3.28
N LEU A 21 9.28 -11.39 -3.48
CA LEU A 21 8.05 -12.15 -3.18
C LEU A 21 7.88 -13.36 -4.11
N GLU A 22 8.16 -13.21 -5.40
CA GLU A 22 8.08 -14.31 -6.35
C GLU A 22 9.12 -15.38 -6.05
N LEU A 23 10.36 -14.96 -5.75
CA LEU A 23 11.41 -15.86 -5.28
C LEU A 23 10.97 -16.63 -4.02
N ALA A 24 10.45 -15.92 -3.01
CA ALA A 24 10.00 -16.54 -1.76
C ALA A 24 8.91 -17.60 -2.03
N LYS A 25 7.93 -17.28 -2.89
CA LYS A 25 6.89 -18.25 -3.30
C LYS A 25 7.46 -19.45 -4.02
N ARG A 26 8.41 -19.24 -4.93
CA ARG A 26 9.07 -20.32 -5.69
C ARG A 26 9.85 -21.26 -4.77
N GLN A 27 10.48 -20.74 -3.74
CA GLN A 27 11.30 -21.48 -2.77
C GLN A 27 10.52 -21.97 -1.54
N GLY A 28 9.22 -21.72 -1.48
CA GLY A 28 8.39 -22.12 -0.34
C GLY A 28 8.66 -21.33 0.94
N VAL A 29 9.33 -20.17 0.85
CA VAL A 29 9.56 -19.26 1.96
C VAL A 29 8.28 -18.47 2.21
N PHE A 30 7.80 -18.49 3.46
CA PHE A 30 6.56 -17.80 3.80
C PHE A 30 6.74 -16.28 3.80
N VAL A 31 5.97 -15.61 2.95
CA VAL A 31 5.78 -14.15 2.97
C VAL A 31 4.30 -13.87 2.75
N LYS A 32 3.68 -13.25 3.73
CA LYS A 32 2.25 -12.91 3.68
C LYS A 32 2.00 -11.88 2.58
N SER A 33 1.09 -12.19 1.66
CA SER A 33 0.66 -11.24 0.64
C SER A 33 -0.82 -11.45 0.30
N LEU A 34 -1.65 -10.44 0.54
CA LEU A 34 -3.08 -10.47 0.24
C LEU A 34 -3.40 -9.97 -1.15
N CYS A 35 -2.57 -9.07 -1.67
CA CYS A 35 -2.79 -8.40 -2.96
C CYS A 35 -2.20 -9.16 -4.17
N GLY A 36 -1.56 -10.31 -3.95
CA GLY A 36 -0.99 -11.11 -5.04
C GLY A 36 0.25 -10.51 -5.72
N GLY A 37 0.86 -9.45 -5.15
CA GLY A 37 2.06 -8.80 -5.70
C GLY A 37 1.83 -7.37 -6.18
N MET A 38 0.60 -6.88 -6.13
CA MET A 38 0.32 -5.47 -6.36
C MET A 38 0.56 -4.64 -5.09
N PRO A 39 1.19 -3.46 -5.18
CA PRO A 39 1.49 -2.63 -4.00
C PRO A 39 0.21 -1.97 -3.46
N SER A 40 -0.59 -2.71 -2.69
CA SER A 40 -1.85 -2.22 -2.13
C SER A 40 -2.16 -2.68 -0.70
N CYS A 41 -1.50 -3.73 -0.18
CA CYS A 41 -1.84 -4.29 1.13
C CYS A 41 -0.77 -4.11 2.21
N ALA A 42 0.45 -3.78 1.86
CA ALA A 42 1.62 -3.65 2.74
C ALA A 42 1.92 -4.90 3.64
N GLU A 43 1.25 -6.04 3.40
CA GLU A 43 1.43 -7.25 4.20
C GLU A 43 2.76 -7.97 3.95
N CYS A 44 3.32 -7.81 2.74
CA CYS A 44 4.58 -8.43 2.33
C CYS A 44 5.80 -7.60 2.74
N ARG A 45 5.72 -6.89 3.86
CA ARG A 45 6.83 -6.08 4.37
C ARG A 45 7.98 -6.96 4.81
N ILE A 46 9.18 -6.56 4.42
CA ILE A 46 10.47 -7.17 4.78
C ILE A 46 11.45 -6.06 5.13
N LYS A 47 12.54 -6.41 5.82
CA LYS A 47 13.63 -5.47 6.09
C LYS A 47 14.86 -5.88 5.28
N ILE A 48 15.54 -4.90 4.67
CA ILE A 48 16.82 -5.14 4.01
C ILE A 48 17.91 -4.88 5.04
N VAL A 49 18.70 -5.90 5.34
CA VAL A 49 19.79 -5.83 6.31
C VAL A 49 21.10 -5.45 5.61
N GLU A 50 21.34 -6.05 4.47
CA GLU A 50 22.53 -5.80 3.64
C GLU A 50 22.17 -5.73 2.18
N GLY A 51 22.95 -4.96 1.41
CA GLY A 51 22.77 -4.84 -0.03
C GLY A 51 21.66 -3.87 -0.46
N GLU A 52 21.35 -2.86 0.33
CA GLU A 52 20.35 -1.83 -0.03
C GLU A 52 20.65 -1.17 -1.38
N HIS A 53 21.91 -1.01 -1.71
CA HIS A 53 22.35 -0.42 -3.01
C HIS A 53 22.12 -1.36 -4.20
N ASN A 54 21.90 -2.64 -3.93
CA ASN A 54 21.68 -3.67 -4.94
C ASN A 54 20.20 -3.86 -5.27
N VAL A 55 19.33 -2.95 -4.80
CA VAL A 55 17.90 -2.99 -5.10
C VAL A 55 17.43 -1.67 -5.71
N LEU A 56 16.41 -1.77 -6.55
CA LEU A 56 15.77 -0.57 -7.08
C LEU A 56 15.14 0.25 -5.95
N GLY A 57 15.27 1.56 -6.02
CA GLY A 57 14.63 2.48 -5.07
C GLY A 57 13.12 2.26 -4.98
N PRO A 58 12.50 2.58 -3.83
CA PRO A 58 11.06 2.39 -3.64
C PRO A 58 10.24 3.32 -4.53
N GLY A 59 9.25 2.75 -5.20
CA GLY A 59 8.30 3.51 -5.99
C GLY A 59 7.35 4.37 -5.11
N PHE A 60 6.63 5.29 -5.75
CA PHE A 60 5.70 6.19 -5.05
C PHE A 60 4.63 5.42 -4.23
N LYS A 61 4.01 4.40 -4.81
CA LYS A 61 3.01 3.58 -4.12
C LYS A 61 3.60 2.81 -2.94
N GLU A 62 4.81 2.32 -3.08
CA GLU A 62 5.52 1.63 -2.01
C GLU A 62 5.80 2.58 -0.85
N LYS A 63 6.34 3.77 -1.13
CA LYS A 63 6.59 4.81 -0.10
C LYS A 63 5.31 5.22 0.62
N ALA A 64 4.20 5.36 -0.09
CA ALA A 64 2.91 5.70 0.51
C ALA A 64 2.40 4.62 1.49
N LEU A 65 2.70 3.34 1.23
CA LEU A 65 2.29 2.23 2.09
C LEU A 65 3.23 1.96 3.27
N ILE A 66 4.52 2.18 3.08
CA ILE A 66 5.54 1.95 4.12
C ILE A 66 5.69 3.16 5.03
N GLY A 67 5.52 4.37 4.47
CA GLY A 67 5.71 5.62 5.20
C GLY A 67 7.15 5.81 5.66
N SER A 68 7.32 6.29 6.91
CA SER A 68 8.62 6.56 7.52
C SER A 68 9.46 5.29 7.81
N ALA A 69 8.84 4.12 7.85
CA ALA A 69 9.54 2.86 8.12
C ALA A 69 10.64 2.54 7.08
N TYR A 70 10.49 3.07 5.87
CA TYR A 70 11.57 2.98 4.87
C TYR A 70 12.89 3.59 5.36
N PHE A 71 12.82 4.77 5.99
CA PHE A 71 14.00 5.49 6.45
C PHE A 71 14.53 5.01 7.81
N ILE A 72 13.65 4.42 8.65
CA ILE A 72 13.99 4.00 10.00
C ILE A 72 14.52 2.58 10.02
N ASP A 73 13.80 1.66 9.36
CA ASP A 73 14.03 0.21 9.46
C ASP A 73 14.48 -0.41 8.14
N HIS A 74 14.72 0.38 7.10
CA HIS A 74 14.97 -0.11 5.73
C HIS A 74 13.89 -1.09 5.25
N SER A 75 12.64 -0.84 5.70
CA SER A 75 11.49 -1.66 5.34
C SER A 75 11.12 -1.47 3.88
N ARG A 76 10.84 -2.58 3.19
CA ARG A 76 10.44 -2.61 1.80
C ARG A 76 9.27 -3.58 1.58
N LEU A 77 8.57 -3.42 0.48
CA LEU A 77 7.56 -4.40 0.05
C LEU A 77 8.22 -5.46 -0.83
N SER A 78 8.27 -6.72 -0.38
CA SER A 78 8.95 -7.78 -1.14
C SER A 78 8.42 -7.95 -2.57
N CYS A 79 7.15 -7.59 -2.84
CA CYS A 79 6.58 -7.61 -4.18
C CYS A 79 7.13 -6.51 -5.12
N GLN A 80 7.75 -5.47 -4.57
CA GLN A 80 8.33 -4.36 -5.33
C GLN A 80 9.86 -4.41 -5.36
N VAL A 81 10.48 -5.18 -4.47
CA VAL A 81 11.93 -5.32 -4.41
C VAL A 81 12.41 -6.19 -5.56
N LYS A 82 13.12 -5.57 -6.48
CA LYS A 82 13.85 -6.22 -7.59
C LYS A 82 15.34 -6.03 -7.36
N CYS A 83 16.07 -7.12 -7.37
CA CYS A 83 17.50 -7.12 -7.09
C CYS A 83 18.32 -6.91 -8.37
N MET A 84 19.41 -6.17 -8.22
CA MET A 84 20.48 -6.02 -9.22
C MET A 84 21.81 -6.62 -8.74
N GLY A 85 21.85 -7.11 -7.51
CA GLY A 85 23.00 -7.75 -6.87
C GLY A 85 22.56 -8.60 -5.69
N ASP A 86 23.51 -9.02 -4.87
CA ASP A 86 23.26 -9.85 -3.70
C ASP A 86 22.68 -9.01 -2.55
N ILE A 87 21.70 -9.54 -1.84
CA ILE A 87 21.03 -8.88 -0.73
C ILE A 87 20.77 -9.84 0.43
N THR A 88 20.72 -9.28 1.65
CA THR A 88 20.26 -9.99 2.85
C THR A 88 18.96 -9.38 3.36
N VAL A 89 17.96 -10.21 3.53
CA VAL A 89 16.59 -9.82 3.91
C VAL A 89 16.21 -10.47 5.24
N ASP A 90 15.65 -9.69 6.15
CA ASP A 90 15.06 -10.17 7.39
C ASP A 90 13.56 -10.39 7.24
N LEU A 91 13.13 -11.61 7.57
CA LEU A 91 11.74 -12.08 7.53
C LEU A 91 11.16 -12.29 8.94
N THR A 92 11.77 -11.80 9.99
CA THR A 92 11.31 -12.00 11.39
C THR A 92 9.84 -11.60 11.54
N GLU A 93 9.45 -10.44 11.03
CA GLU A 93 8.04 -9.99 11.06
C GLU A 93 7.09 -10.93 10.30
N GLN A 94 7.57 -11.57 9.23
CA GLN A 94 6.75 -12.51 8.46
C GLN A 94 6.55 -13.83 9.20
N ILE A 95 7.58 -14.29 9.90
CA ILE A 95 7.52 -15.49 10.73
C ILE A 95 6.60 -15.26 11.92
N GLU A 96 6.66 -14.11 12.57
CA GLU A 96 5.72 -13.72 13.63
C GLU A 96 4.28 -13.71 13.13
N LYS A 97 4.02 -13.14 11.95
CA LYS A 97 2.70 -13.16 11.32
C LYS A 97 2.22 -14.56 10.94
N GLN A 98 3.14 -15.47 10.61
CA GLN A 98 2.82 -16.88 10.37
C GLN A 98 2.44 -17.60 11.65
N ASN A 99 3.17 -17.34 12.75
CA ASN A 99 2.96 -17.97 14.06
C ASN A 99 1.80 -17.34 14.83
N ALA A 100 1.44 -16.08 14.54
CA ALA A 100 0.25 -15.45 15.09
C ALA A 100 -0.97 -16.27 14.66
N GLN A 101 -1.54 -17.02 15.60
CA GLN A 101 -2.76 -17.78 15.35
C GLN A 101 -3.81 -16.85 14.74
N PRO A 102 -4.57 -17.30 13.74
CA PRO A 102 -5.65 -16.50 13.22
C PRO A 102 -6.58 -16.19 14.38
N VAL A 103 -6.64 -14.90 14.75
CA VAL A 103 -7.69 -14.42 15.70
C VAL A 103 -8.99 -14.98 15.12
N SER A 104 -9.55 -15.96 15.80
CA SER A 104 -10.80 -16.60 15.39
C SER A 104 -11.75 -15.46 15.08
N LYS A 105 -12.15 -15.32 13.82
CA LYS A 105 -13.23 -14.42 13.44
C LYS A 105 -14.38 -14.82 14.35
N LYS A 106 -14.60 -14.05 15.44
CA LYS A 106 -15.81 -14.19 16.23
C LYS A 106 -16.93 -14.26 15.21
N ALA A 107 -17.57 -15.42 15.12
CA ALA A 107 -18.65 -15.65 14.20
C ALA A 107 -19.59 -14.45 14.37
N ARG A 108 -19.75 -13.64 13.34
CA ARG A 108 -20.74 -12.58 13.32
C ARG A 108 -22.03 -13.30 13.65
N ALA A 109 -22.58 -12.98 14.82
CA ALA A 109 -23.89 -13.49 15.19
C ALA A 109 -24.83 -13.26 14.01
N PRO A 110 -25.62 -14.26 13.62
CA PRO A 110 -26.50 -14.10 12.48
C PRO A 110 -27.41 -12.91 12.77
N ILE A 111 -27.33 -11.89 11.90
CA ILE A 111 -28.21 -10.73 11.96
C ILE A 111 -29.61 -11.31 11.79
N LYS A 112 -30.38 -11.34 12.90
CA LYS A 112 -31.81 -11.67 12.85
C LYS A 112 -32.42 -10.69 11.85
N ARG A 113 -32.75 -11.18 10.66
CA ARG A 113 -33.52 -10.42 9.69
C ARG A 113 -34.85 -10.11 10.38
N VAL A 114 -35.06 -8.84 10.73
CA VAL A 114 -36.36 -8.35 11.16
C VAL A 114 -37.30 -8.58 9.98
N PRO A 115 -38.40 -9.34 10.16
CA PRO A 115 -39.37 -9.54 9.09
C PRO A 115 -39.92 -8.15 8.72
N ARG A 116 -39.83 -7.80 7.42
CA ARG A 116 -40.47 -6.62 6.88
C ARG A 116 -41.99 -6.81 7.14
N GLY A 117 -42.51 -6.04 8.07
CA GLY A 117 -43.95 -5.95 8.31
C GLY A 117 -44.67 -5.57 6.99
N ALA A 118 -45.80 -6.17 6.80
CA ALA A 118 -46.70 -5.98 5.69
C ALA A 118 -47.07 -4.50 5.45
N PRO A 119 -47.46 -4.10 4.22
CA PRO A 119 -47.76 -2.73 3.89
C PRO A 119 -49.03 -2.27 4.58
N GLY A 120 -48.85 -1.43 5.59
CA GLY A 120 -49.94 -0.68 6.22
C GLY A 120 -50.23 0.57 5.39
N SER A 121 -51.49 0.68 5.00
CA SER A 121 -52.14 1.76 4.28
C SER A 121 -51.98 3.13 4.93
N GLY A 122 -51.73 4.18 4.15
CA GLY A 122 -52.30 5.51 4.31
C GLY A 122 -51.59 6.45 5.28
N GLY A 123 -51.01 7.48 4.72
CA GLY A 123 -50.54 8.66 5.45
C GLY A 123 -49.80 9.61 4.53
N ALA A 124 -50.59 10.39 3.81
CA ALA A 124 -50.07 11.54 3.04
C ALA A 124 -49.44 12.54 4.01
N ASN A 125 -48.17 12.76 3.95
CA ASN A 125 -47.55 13.95 4.52
C ASN A 125 -46.74 14.67 3.44
N LYS A 126 -47.36 15.73 2.93
CA LYS A 126 -46.70 16.76 2.11
C LYS A 126 -45.71 17.49 3.00
N GLY A 127 -44.44 17.16 2.88
CA GLY A 127 -43.33 17.93 3.40
C GLY A 127 -42.45 18.32 2.24
N GLN A 128 -42.66 19.51 1.68
CA GLN A 128 -41.81 20.17 0.72
C GLN A 128 -40.46 20.45 1.40
N ASN A 129 -39.46 19.72 1.08
CA ASN A 129 -38.10 20.11 1.40
C ASN A 129 -37.45 20.70 0.15
N GLN A 130 -37.58 22.03 0.05
CA GLN A 130 -36.89 22.84 -0.96
C GLN A 130 -35.41 22.78 -0.68
N PHE A 131 -34.70 22.01 -1.47
CA PHE A 131 -33.25 22.08 -1.57
C PHE A 131 -32.90 23.35 -2.36
N LYS A 132 -32.46 24.37 -1.64
CA LYS A 132 -31.96 25.62 -2.21
C LYS A 132 -30.47 25.46 -2.51
N PRO A 133 -30.02 25.47 -3.78
CA PRO A 133 -28.59 25.48 -4.08
C PRO A 133 -27.98 26.84 -3.68
N PRO A 134 -26.76 26.90 -3.14
CA PRO A 134 -26.11 28.16 -2.89
C PRO A 134 -25.71 28.82 -4.21
N SER A 135 -26.15 30.04 -4.30
CA SER A 135 -25.91 30.99 -5.40
C SER A 135 -24.44 31.25 -5.58
N SER A 136 -24.07 31.24 -6.84
CA SER A 136 -22.90 31.88 -7.45
C SER A 136 -22.40 33.15 -6.73
N MET A 137 -21.14 33.21 -6.41
CA MET A 137 -20.35 34.45 -6.32
C MET A 137 -19.09 34.22 -7.13
N SER A 138 -19.10 34.79 -8.26
CA SER A 138 -18.67 36.12 -8.66
C SER A 138 -17.17 36.19 -8.93
N LYS A 139 -16.93 36.32 -10.19
CA LYS A 139 -15.76 36.84 -10.90
C LYS A 139 -15.16 38.05 -10.18
N ASN A 140 -13.87 38.07 -10.13
CA ASN A 140 -12.93 39.24 -10.24
C ASN A 140 -11.57 38.67 -9.81
N ASN A 141 -10.50 38.76 -10.55
CA ASN A 141 -9.93 39.99 -11.07
C ASN A 141 -8.83 39.63 -12.07
N GLU A 142 -8.96 40.17 -13.25
CA GLU A 142 -7.85 40.43 -14.16
C GLU A 142 -6.93 41.48 -13.54
N LYS A 143 -5.62 41.27 -13.70
CA LYS A 143 -4.62 42.28 -14.09
C LYS A 143 -3.26 41.65 -14.01
N GLN A 144 -2.66 41.33 -15.16
CA GLN A 144 -1.65 42.14 -15.85
C GLN A 144 -0.55 42.66 -14.90
N SER A 145 0.63 42.11 -15.08
CA SER A 145 1.81 42.92 -15.32
C SER A 145 2.87 42.12 -16.04
N GLU A 146 2.97 42.42 -17.32
CA GLU A 146 4.19 42.35 -18.11
C GLU A 146 5.27 43.14 -17.37
N ASN A 147 6.45 42.61 -17.29
CA ASN A 147 7.67 43.38 -17.32
C ASN A 147 8.76 42.56 -17.99
N ASP A 148 8.98 42.93 -19.21
CA ASP A 148 10.23 42.87 -19.94
C ASP A 148 11.33 43.57 -19.14
N ASP A 149 12.55 43.08 -19.36
CA ASP A 149 13.82 43.77 -19.45
C ASP A 149 14.91 42.72 -19.25
N ASP A 150 15.56 42.19 -20.27
CA ASP A 150 16.57 42.79 -21.15
C ASP A 150 17.77 43.32 -20.34
N ASN A 151 18.86 42.77 -20.70
CA ASN A 151 20.28 43.15 -20.63
C ASN A 151 21.14 41.96 -20.21
N GLY A 152 22.07 41.43 -21.00
CA GLY A 152 23.02 42.10 -21.88
C GLY A 152 24.39 42.01 -21.27
N ASP A 153 25.26 41.33 -21.99
CA ASP A 153 26.75 41.49 -22.08
C ASP A 153 27.57 41.49 -20.78
N ASP A 154 28.47 40.55 -20.65
CA ASP A 154 29.96 40.52 -20.88
C ASP A 154 30.50 39.16 -20.49
#